data_4a2fce707a31fd3ce6fdd68bb7d238a9
#
_entry.id   4a2fce707a31fd3ce6fdd68bb7d238a9
#
_cell.length_a   1.000
_cell.length_b   1.000
_cell.length_c   1.000
_cell.angle_alpha   90.00
_cell.angle_beta   90.00
_cell.angle_gamma   90.00
#
_symmetry.space_group_name_H-M   'P 1'
#
loop_
_entity.id
_entity.type
_entity.pdbx_description
1 polymer ?
#
loop_
_entity_poly.entity_id
_entity_poly.type
_entity_poly.pdbx_seq_one_letter_code
_entity_poly.pdbx_strand_id
1 'polypeptide(L)'
;MQTKQCNTLEEVRQEIGLLDDRIVELIGARNSYIKQAAKFKNTVDEVKAPERISEIMSKVRHKALTLGMSPNLLEEIYTIMIDEMVESEIAEFRNSSVF
;
A
#
# COMPACT_ATOMS: atom_id res chain seq x y z
N MET A 1 -0.26 -16.51 -4.97
CA MET A 1 1.20 -16.74 -4.98
C MET A 1 1.50 -18.01 -4.25
N GLN A 2 2.24 -18.90 -4.88
CA GLN A 2 2.65 -20.15 -4.24
C GLN A 2 4.04 -20.02 -3.65
N THR A 3 4.24 -20.62 -2.48
CA THR A 3 5.55 -20.71 -1.86
C THR A 3 6.16 -22.07 -2.17
N LYS A 4 7.48 -22.14 -2.25
CA LYS A 4 8.15 -23.40 -2.46
C LYS A 4 8.55 -24.03 -1.13
N GLN A 5 8.74 -25.35 -1.16
CA GLN A 5 9.19 -26.09 0.02
C GLN A 5 10.70 -25.96 0.12
N CYS A 6 11.17 -25.40 1.22
CA CYS A 6 12.60 -25.22 1.47
C CYS A 6 13.14 -26.34 2.34
N ASN A 7 14.43 -26.67 2.15
CA ASN A 7 15.10 -27.75 2.87
C ASN A 7 16.00 -27.24 4.00
N THR A 8 16.34 -25.94 3.98
CA THR A 8 17.23 -25.35 4.99
C THR A 8 16.67 -23.99 5.43
N LEU A 9 17.08 -23.58 6.62
CA LEU A 9 16.75 -22.24 7.13
C LEU A 9 17.32 -21.15 6.23
N GLU A 10 18.50 -21.37 5.65
CA GLU A 10 19.10 -20.39 4.75
C GLU A 10 18.25 -20.20 3.49
N GLU A 11 17.73 -21.28 2.92
CA GLU A 11 16.81 -21.17 1.77
C GLU A 11 15.55 -20.39 2.11
N VAL A 12 14.97 -20.64 3.31
CA VAL A 12 13.80 -19.88 3.78
C VAL A 12 14.11 -18.40 3.87
N ARG A 13 15.27 -18.06 4.45
CA ARG A 13 15.67 -16.65 4.60
C ARG A 13 15.92 -15.97 3.27
N GLN A 14 16.45 -16.68 2.29
CA GLN A 14 16.63 -16.15 0.93
C GLN A 14 15.28 -15.84 0.30
N GLU A 15 14.32 -16.74 0.42
CA GLU A 15 12.98 -16.51 -0.13
C GLU A 15 12.27 -15.34 0.55
N ILE A 16 12.41 -15.23 1.86
CA ILE A 16 11.86 -14.07 2.61
C ILE A 16 12.51 -12.77 2.11
N GLY A 17 13.83 -12.76 1.93
CA GLY A 17 14.54 -11.57 1.44
C GLY A 17 14.06 -11.13 0.07
N LEU A 18 13.83 -12.08 -0.84
CA LEU A 18 13.29 -11.78 -2.17
C LEU A 18 11.88 -11.20 -2.08
N LEU A 19 11.05 -11.72 -1.18
CA LEU A 19 9.71 -11.18 -0.96
C LEU A 19 9.76 -9.79 -0.36
N ASP A 20 10.67 -9.56 0.59
CA ASP A 20 10.82 -8.22 1.19
C ASP A 20 11.20 -7.18 0.14
N ASP A 21 12.11 -7.51 -0.76
CA ASP A 21 12.48 -6.63 -1.87
C ASP A 21 11.25 -6.30 -2.73
N ARG A 22 10.43 -7.31 -3.04
CA ARG A 22 9.22 -7.13 -3.83
C ARG A 22 8.18 -6.28 -3.10
N ILE A 23 8.03 -6.48 -1.79
CA ILE A 23 7.10 -5.68 -0.97
C ILE A 23 7.49 -4.21 -1.03
N VAL A 24 8.77 -3.90 -0.82
CA VAL A 24 9.27 -2.51 -0.85
C VAL A 24 9.06 -1.90 -2.24
N GLU A 25 9.39 -2.63 -3.28
CA GLU A 25 9.20 -2.18 -4.67
C GLU A 25 7.72 -1.88 -4.95
N LEU A 26 6.81 -2.76 -4.50
CA LEU A 26 5.37 -2.59 -4.72
C LEU A 26 4.83 -1.39 -3.95
N ILE A 27 5.29 -1.18 -2.72
CA ILE A 27 4.91 0.00 -1.93
C ILE A 27 5.37 1.28 -2.64
N GLY A 28 6.61 1.29 -3.13
CA GLY A 28 7.14 2.42 -3.89
C GLY A 28 6.34 2.72 -5.15
N ALA A 29 5.97 1.68 -5.91
CA ALA A 29 5.14 1.83 -7.11
C ALA A 29 3.77 2.38 -6.76
N ARG A 30 3.15 1.86 -5.68
CA ARG A 30 1.86 2.35 -5.22
C ARG A 30 1.94 3.85 -4.88
N ASN A 31 2.99 4.26 -4.16
CA ASN A 31 3.17 5.67 -3.82
C ASN A 31 3.33 6.55 -5.06
N SER A 32 4.03 6.05 -6.09
CA SER A 32 4.17 6.78 -7.36
C SER A 32 2.82 7.02 -8.03
N TYR A 33 1.94 6.01 -8.03
CA TYR A 33 0.59 6.17 -8.59
C TYR A 33 -0.27 7.10 -7.75
N ILE A 34 -0.11 7.08 -6.43
CA ILE A 34 -0.81 8.02 -5.54
C ILE A 34 -0.41 9.46 -5.88
N LYS A 35 0.87 9.71 -6.10
CA LYS A 35 1.34 11.05 -6.52
C LYS A 35 0.75 11.46 -7.86
N GLN A 36 0.66 10.53 -8.81
CA GLN A 36 0.02 10.81 -10.09
C GLN A 36 -1.46 11.15 -9.92
N ALA A 37 -2.15 10.50 -8.98
CA ALA A 37 -3.55 10.76 -8.70
C ALA A 37 -3.78 12.21 -8.26
N ALA A 38 -2.81 12.83 -7.59
CA ALA A 38 -2.91 14.22 -7.14
C ALA A 38 -3.19 15.19 -8.29
N LYS A 39 -2.72 14.87 -9.49
CA LYS A 39 -2.92 15.71 -10.69
C LYS A 39 -4.39 15.79 -11.12
N PHE A 40 -5.21 14.83 -10.70
CA PHE A 40 -6.60 14.71 -11.06
C PHE A 40 -7.56 15.18 -9.96
N LYS A 41 -7.00 15.72 -8.86
CA LYS A 41 -7.78 16.21 -7.73
C LYS A 41 -7.90 17.74 -7.80
N ASN A 42 -9.03 18.26 -7.36
CA ASN A 42 -9.30 19.70 -7.35
C ASN A 42 -9.22 20.30 -5.94
N THR A 43 -9.35 19.49 -4.90
CA THR A 43 -9.34 19.94 -3.50
C THR A 43 -8.57 18.96 -2.64
N VAL A 44 -8.14 19.41 -1.46
CA VAL A 44 -7.52 18.57 -0.45
C VAL A 44 -8.48 17.47 0.02
N ASP A 45 -9.77 17.77 0.12
CA ASP A 45 -10.77 16.78 0.52
C ASP A 45 -10.86 15.63 -0.49
N GLU A 46 -10.72 15.92 -1.77
CA GLU A 46 -10.64 14.87 -2.81
C GLU A 46 -9.39 14.02 -2.65
N VAL A 47 -8.27 14.61 -2.23
CA VAL A 47 -7.04 13.87 -1.95
C VAL A 47 -7.25 12.89 -0.80
N LYS A 48 -7.91 13.32 0.26
CA LYS A 48 -8.17 12.47 1.43
C LYS A 48 -9.08 11.29 1.14
N ALA A 49 -10.04 11.46 0.23
CA ALA A 49 -10.90 10.41 -0.32
C ALA A 49 -11.34 9.34 0.70
N PRO A 50 -12.08 9.70 1.77
CA PRO A 50 -12.39 8.75 2.85
C PRO A 50 -13.20 7.54 2.38
N GLU A 51 -14.07 7.72 1.40
CA GLU A 51 -14.87 6.61 0.83
C GLU A 51 -13.97 5.61 0.10
N ARG A 52 -12.97 6.10 -0.64
CA ARG A 52 -12.01 5.24 -1.34
C ARG A 52 -11.16 4.47 -0.34
N ILE A 53 -10.73 5.09 0.74
CA ILE A 53 -9.96 4.43 1.79
C ILE A 53 -10.78 3.31 2.43
N SER A 54 -12.06 3.57 2.70
CA SER A 54 -12.97 2.57 3.26
C SER A 54 -13.11 1.36 2.33
N GLU A 55 -13.24 1.59 1.02
CA GLU A 55 -13.29 0.52 0.02
C GLU A 55 -12.00 -0.31 0.02
N ILE A 56 -10.85 0.35 0.05
CA ILE A 56 -9.55 -0.33 0.07
C ILE A 56 -9.42 -1.18 1.31
N MET A 57 -9.79 -0.66 2.49
CA MET A 57 -9.71 -1.40 3.74
C MET A 57 -10.59 -2.65 3.71
N SER A 58 -11.81 -2.53 3.23
CA SER A 58 -12.72 -3.66 3.10
C SER A 58 -12.13 -4.74 2.18
N LYS A 59 -11.60 -4.33 1.05
CA LYS A 59 -10.97 -5.23 0.07
C LYS A 59 -9.74 -5.93 0.64
N VAL A 60 -8.89 -5.19 1.34
CA VAL A 60 -7.66 -5.72 1.94
C VAL A 60 -8.00 -6.74 3.04
N ARG A 61 -8.96 -6.43 3.90
CA ARG A 61 -9.41 -7.35 4.94
C ARG A 61 -9.95 -8.64 4.34
N HIS A 62 -10.77 -8.52 3.30
CA HIS A 62 -11.32 -9.70 2.62
C HIS A 62 -10.22 -10.56 2.00
N LYS A 63 -9.26 -9.93 1.34
CA LYS A 63 -8.12 -10.63 0.73
C LYS A 63 -7.30 -11.36 1.78
N ALA A 64 -7.06 -10.72 2.94
CA ALA A 64 -6.35 -11.35 4.05
C ALA A 64 -7.04 -12.64 4.47
N LEU A 65 -8.36 -12.60 4.63
CA LEU A 65 -9.13 -13.80 5.00
C LEU A 65 -8.98 -14.92 3.97
N THR A 66 -9.04 -14.60 2.68
CA THR A 66 -8.88 -15.63 1.64
C THR A 66 -7.49 -16.26 1.63
N LEU A 67 -6.49 -15.56 2.13
CA LEU A 67 -5.11 -16.04 2.22
C LEU A 67 -4.75 -16.63 3.58
N GLY A 68 -5.72 -16.75 4.49
CA GLY A 68 -5.49 -17.27 5.83
C GLY A 68 -4.69 -16.35 6.72
N MET A 69 -4.71 -15.04 6.44
CA MET A 69 -3.99 -14.02 7.20
C MET A 69 -4.92 -13.27 8.14
N SER A 70 -4.33 -12.63 9.16
CA SER A 70 -5.08 -11.76 10.06
C SER A 70 -5.57 -10.50 9.34
N PRO A 71 -6.88 -10.26 9.25
CA PRO A 71 -7.39 -9.01 8.66
C PRO A 71 -6.94 -7.78 9.44
N ASN A 72 -6.80 -7.90 10.76
CA ASN A 72 -6.35 -6.79 11.61
C ASN A 72 -4.91 -6.39 11.31
N LEU A 73 -4.04 -7.36 11.06
CA LEU A 73 -2.66 -7.08 10.67
C LEU A 73 -2.61 -6.26 9.37
N LEU A 74 -3.36 -6.69 8.37
CA LEU A 74 -3.39 -6.00 7.08
C LEU A 74 -4.01 -4.61 7.20
N GLU A 75 -5.03 -4.44 8.05
CA GLU A 75 -5.62 -3.14 8.31
C GLU A 75 -4.62 -2.19 8.95
N GLU A 76 -3.83 -2.65 9.93
CA GLU A 76 -2.79 -1.83 10.56
C GLU A 76 -1.73 -1.40 9.55
N ILE A 77 -1.24 -2.33 8.74
CA ILE A 77 -0.23 -2.04 7.72
C ILE A 77 -0.76 -0.99 6.73
N TYR A 78 -1.98 -1.19 6.24
CA TYR A 78 -2.59 -0.28 5.26
C TYR A 78 -2.95 1.06 5.87
N THR A 79 -3.33 1.11 7.14
CA THR A 79 -3.59 2.39 7.83
C THR A 79 -2.34 3.26 7.84
N ILE A 80 -1.21 2.70 8.26
CA ILE A 80 0.06 3.44 8.29
C ILE A 80 0.47 3.87 6.89
N MET A 81 0.41 2.94 5.94
CA MET A 81 0.81 3.21 4.56
C MET A 81 -0.07 4.28 3.91
N ILE A 82 -1.38 4.18 4.07
CA ILE A 82 -2.33 5.14 3.49
C ILE A 82 -2.13 6.51 4.11
N ASP A 83 -1.97 6.61 5.43
CA ASP A 83 -1.76 7.89 6.11
C ASP A 83 -0.51 8.60 5.55
N GLU A 84 0.59 7.89 5.41
CA GLU A 84 1.82 8.43 4.83
C GLU A 84 1.65 8.84 3.37
N MET A 85 0.95 8.03 2.59
CA MET A 85 0.74 8.29 1.17
C MET A 85 -0.25 9.44 0.93
N VAL A 86 -1.24 9.62 1.80
CA VAL A 86 -2.14 10.79 1.76
C VAL A 86 -1.34 12.06 1.99
N GLU A 87 -0.44 12.08 2.98
CA GLU A 87 0.44 13.23 3.20
C GLU A 87 1.32 13.52 1.99
N SER A 88 1.86 12.48 1.38
CA SER A 88 2.66 12.58 0.17
C SER A 88 1.83 13.15 -0.99
N GLU A 89 0.59 12.69 -1.14
CA GLU A 89 -0.32 13.16 -2.18
C GLU A 89 -0.72 14.63 -1.95
N ILE A 90 -0.97 15.03 -0.71
CA ILE A 90 -1.27 16.43 -0.37
C ILE A 90 -0.10 17.33 -0.75
N ALA A 91 1.12 16.92 -0.41
CA ALA A 91 2.32 17.68 -0.77
C ALA A 91 2.45 17.84 -2.28
N GLU A 92 2.23 16.76 -3.04
CA GLU A 92 2.28 16.78 -4.50
C GLU A 92 1.18 17.67 -5.08
N PHE A 93 -0.04 17.57 -4.53
CA PHE A 93 -1.18 18.40 -4.93
C PHE A 93 -0.87 19.89 -4.74
N ARG A 94 -0.33 20.27 -3.57
CA ARG A 94 0.02 21.65 -3.28
C ARG A 94 1.12 22.18 -4.20
N ASN A 95 2.12 21.36 -4.48
CA ASN A 95 3.19 21.73 -5.40
C ASN A 95 2.66 21.94 -6.82
N SER A 96 1.74 21.10 -7.26
CA SER A 96 1.13 21.19 -8.59
C SER A 96 0.20 22.38 -8.73
N SER A 97 -0.40 22.87 -7.64
CA SER A 97 -1.38 23.96 -7.66
C SER A 97 -0.78 25.35 -7.53
N VAL A 98 0.53 25.47 -7.40
CA VAL A 98 1.25 26.75 -7.28
C VAL A 98 1.22 27.53 -8.62
N PHE A 99 0.99 26.85 -9.68
CA PHE A 99 0.90 27.43 -11.01
C PHE A 99 -0.51 27.32 -11.57
#